data_cdca5baef96709805f5515bc4e7ec49d
#
_entry.id   cdca5baef96709805f5515bc4e7ec49d
#
_cell.length_a   1.000
_cell.length_b   1.000
_cell.length_c   1.000
_cell.angle_alpha   90.00
_cell.angle_beta   90.00
_cell.angle_gamma   90.00
#
_symmetry.space_group_name_H-M   'P 1'
#
loop_
_entity.id
_entity.type
_entity.pdbx_description
1 polymer ?
#
loop_
_entity_poly.entity_id
_entity_poly.type
_entity_poly.pdbx_seq_one_letter_code
_entity_poly.pdbx_strand_id
1 'polypeptide(L)'
;MADEVARFNELLDAHHYLGHNLVGRVLRYVAEEDNEWVALIGFGSPALSLRAREAFVGWSEQVKTRRLRFVLNNQRLCILPGHRHNLASFVLARTLARLSADAEATYGDPVLLVETFTDPARHRGTCYKAANFVHVGTTSGYGRSNGSWVHHGVVKACWLYPLRRDAAALLKAPFDHPVLLAALSRRNKVIDLNTVVIEGDGDLYARLCLLPDHRKPKGVRHKLAAVLLVCAAAQLCGATGPREIYEWARDLDDEARARLHCRRRPKTGHLVVPSESTIQRILRRVDREAFDQIVNETTRDQVMRRRAAPTEDDDKEDDPEQGQQAASRATGDGDDPAPRGLAVDGKALRGALQDGGRLVHLSRCSQTTSASSSAKKSSTTRPTRSSTSSRCSPRSTSPACSSRPTRCTQRSHARLLFERGADYLFYADNNQPKLLFAIESVPEKDWSKAYTETGKGHGRVETRTIWAAKPTEEVNFPHVGQLFRIMREVDDAKTRTARHTETVYGVTSSTAQRPALLHASRNHWQIESLHWVRDATMGEVASKVRSGSAPRVLATLRNLTIGVLRLAGVSNIAQARRHLSRRPELALTLLGV
;
A
#
# COMPACT_ATOMS: atom_id res chain seq x y z
N MET A 1 4.44 27.26 -3.36
CA MET A 1 3.64 26.49 -2.33
C MET A 1 4.15 26.65 -0.89
N ALA A 2 5.43 26.45 -0.55
CA ALA A 2 5.89 26.68 0.84
C ALA A 2 5.79 28.16 1.24
N ASP A 3 6.21 29.05 0.37
CA ASP A 3 6.19 30.51 0.59
C ASP A 3 4.76 31.07 0.66
N GLU A 4 3.83 30.54 -0.13
CA GLU A 4 2.41 30.91 -0.06
C GLU A 4 1.77 30.48 1.26
N VAL A 5 2.13 29.31 1.80
CA VAL A 5 1.65 28.88 3.11
C VAL A 5 2.22 29.74 4.22
N ALA A 6 3.48 30.17 4.12
CA ALA A 6 4.09 31.11 5.06
C ALA A 6 3.36 32.45 5.03
N ARG A 7 3.17 33.05 3.83
CA ARG A 7 2.41 34.28 3.64
C ARG A 7 0.96 34.17 4.15
N PHE A 8 0.29 33.04 3.89
CA PHE A 8 -1.07 32.79 4.40
C PHE A 8 -1.11 32.81 5.93
N ASN A 9 -0.13 32.19 6.58
CA ASN A 9 -0.05 32.14 8.03
C ASN A 9 0.26 33.52 8.63
N GLU A 10 1.22 34.25 8.07
CA GLU A 10 1.58 35.63 8.48
C GLU A 10 0.39 36.57 8.41
N LEU A 11 -0.35 36.54 7.30
CA LEU A 11 -1.54 37.37 7.13
C LEU A 11 -2.67 37.00 8.09
N LEU A 12 -2.86 35.71 8.41
CA LEU A 12 -3.81 35.31 9.44
C LEU A 12 -3.37 35.76 10.84
N ASP A 13 -2.09 35.72 11.16
CA ASP A 13 -1.59 36.19 12.46
C ASP A 13 -1.76 37.70 12.59
N ALA A 14 -1.57 38.44 11.50
CA ALA A 14 -1.73 39.88 11.48
C ALA A 14 -3.20 40.36 11.53
N HIS A 15 -4.13 39.61 10.90
CA HIS A 15 -5.49 40.11 10.65
C HIS A 15 -6.62 39.29 11.23
N HIS A 16 -6.34 38.06 11.79
CA HIS A 16 -7.38 37.20 12.37
C HIS A 16 -7.13 36.92 13.84
N TYR A 17 -8.08 37.27 14.71
CA TYR A 17 -7.95 37.17 16.18
C TYR A 17 -7.60 35.76 16.75
N LEU A 18 -7.76 34.69 15.98
CA LEU A 18 -7.35 33.33 16.34
C LEU A 18 -6.04 32.89 15.71
N GLY A 19 -5.35 33.77 14.98
CA GLY A 19 -4.10 33.45 14.28
C GLY A 19 -4.24 32.32 13.24
N HIS A 20 -3.10 31.78 12.81
CA HIS A 20 -3.00 30.84 11.69
C HIS A 20 -3.27 29.37 12.03
N ASN A 21 -3.45 29.01 13.30
CA ASN A 21 -3.50 27.62 13.73
C ASN A 21 -4.74 26.90 13.18
N LEU A 22 -4.57 26.06 12.16
CA LEU A 22 -5.59 25.19 11.59
C LEU A 22 -5.36 23.73 12.04
N VAL A 23 -6.43 23.03 12.41
CA VAL A 23 -6.33 21.72 13.05
C VAL A 23 -6.87 20.60 12.14
N GLY A 24 -6.11 19.54 12.00
CA GLY A 24 -6.53 18.30 11.36
C GLY A 24 -6.36 18.29 9.84
N ARG A 25 -7.39 17.94 9.08
CA ARG A 25 -7.40 17.94 7.60
C ARG A 25 -7.55 19.37 7.09
N VAL A 26 -6.45 19.97 6.69
CA VAL A 26 -6.40 21.41 6.39
C VAL A 26 -6.47 21.69 4.90
N LEU A 27 -7.47 22.47 4.49
CA LEU A 27 -7.54 23.10 3.17
C LEU A 27 -7.46 24.63 3.34
N ARG A 28 -6.61 25.25 2.54
CA ARG A 28 -6.40 26.69 2.50
C ARG A 28 -6.84 27.23 1.16
N TYR A 29 -7.60 28.32 1.19
CA TYR A 29 -8.04 29.05 0.01
C TYR A 29 -7.65 30.50 0.13
N VAL A 30 -7.21 31.05 -0.98
CA VAL A 30 -6.92 32.47 -1.14
C VAL A 30 -7.85 33.01 -2.22
N ALA A 31 -8.46 34.15 -1.98
CA ALA A 31 -9.11 34.89 -3.02
C ALA A 31 -8.16 36.01 -3.45
N GLU A 32 -8.01 36.20 -4.76
CA GLU A 32 -7.18 37.22 -5.39
C GLU A 32 -8.05 38.15 -6.24
N GLU A 33 -7.73 39.41 -6.21
CA GLU A 33 -8.28 40.47 -7.06
C GLU A 33 -7.08 41.31 -7.53
N ASP A 34 -6.89 41.49 -8.82
CA ASP A 34 -5.79 42.24 -9.43
C ASP A 34 -4.38 41.81 -8.94
N ASN A 35 -4.14 40.51 -8.81
CA ASN A 35 -2.92 39.88 -8.27
C ASN A 35 -2.64 40.17 -6.79
N GLU A 36 -3.58 40.74 -6.06
CA GLU A 36 -3.47 40.94 -4.62
C GLU A 36 -4.38 39.98 -3.85
N TRP A 37 -3.90 39.46 -2.72
CA TRP A 37 -4.69 38.64 -1.86
C TRP A 37 -5.71 39.47 -1.09
N VAL A 38 -6.99 39.15 -1.26
CA VAL A 38 -8.10 39.93 -0.67
C VAL A 38 -8.83 39.18 0.44
N ALA A 39 -8.76 37.83 0.44
CA ALA A 39 -9.37 37.03 1.50
C ALA A 39 -8.65 35.70 1.69
N LEU A 40 -8.67 35.21 2.94
CA LEU A 40 -8.08 33.95 3.37
C LEU A 40 -9.17 33.09 4.02
N ILE A 41 -9.29 31.83 3.56
CA ILE A 41 -10.24 30.88 4.12
C ILE A 41 -9.52 29.59 4.50
N GLY A 42 -9.64 29.18 5.75
CA GLY A 42 -9.06 27.96 6.27
C GLY A 42 -10.12 26.97 6.75
N PHE A 43 -10.07 25.75 6.21
CA PHE A 43 -10.87 24.63 6.71
C PHE A 43 -9.97 23.66 7.47
N GLY A 44 -10.56 22.93 8.41
CA GLY A 44 -9.90 21.91 9.19
C GLY A 44 -10.86 20.80 9.60
N SER A 45 -10.38 19.88 10.44
CA SER A 45 -11.24 18.81 10.96
C SER A 45 -12.35 19.36 11.84
N PRO A 46 -13.53 18.72 11.83
CA PRO A 46 -14.69 19.15 12.62
C PRO A 46 -14.47 18.91 14.11
N ALA A 47 -15.30 19.55 14.94
CA ALA A 47 -15.37 19.23 16.36
C ALA A 47 -15.77 17.76 16.57
N LEU A 48 -15.07 17.04 17.46
CA LEU A 48 -15.37 15.63 17.75
C LEU A 48 -16.76 15.43 18.32
N SER A 49 -17.25 16.38 19.13
CA SER A 49 -18.59 16.39 19.70
C SER A 49 -19.19 17.79 19.58
N LEU A 50 -20.36 17.88 18.98
CA LEU A 50 -21.10 19.12 18.80
C LEU A 50 -22.59 18.83 18.82
N ARG A 51 -23.22 19.05 19.98
CA ARG A 51 -24.63 18.72 20.24
C ARG A 51 -25.59 19.30 19.18
N ALA A 52 -25.33 20.52 18.72
CA ALA A 52 -26.19 21.18 17.72
C ALA A 52 -26.08 20.47 16.34
N ARG A 53 -24.91 20.01 15.93
CA ARG A 53 -24.72 19.22 14.70
C ARG A 53 -25.32 17.83 14.83
N GLU A 54 -25.11 17.14 15.96
CA GLU A 54 -25.69 15.82 16.21
C GLU A 54 -27.21 15.85 16.14
N ALA A 55 -27.84 16.88 16.72
CA ALA A 55 -29.27 17.09 16.62
C ALA A 55 -29.74 17.37 15.17
N PHE A 56 -28.99 18.17 14.42
CA PHE A 56 -29.32 18.48 13.03
C PHE A 56 -29.22 17.27 12.11
N VAL A 57 -28.18 16.45 12.27
CA VAL A 57 -27.95 15.26 11.43
C VAL A 57 -28.82 14.08 11.89
N GLY A 58 -29.01 13.89 13.17
CA GLY A 58 -29.81 12.79 13.76
C GLY A 58 -29.12 11.42 13.64
N TRP A 59 -27.79 11.36 13.65
CA TRP A 59 -27.02 10.11 13.61
C TRP A 59 -26.79 9.50 15.01
N SER A 60 -26.52 8.20 15.05
CA SER A 60 -26.05 7.54 16.27
C SER A 60 -24.56 7.79 16.50
N GLU A 61 -24.08 7.58 17.73
CA GLU A 61 -22.65 7.75 18.07
C GLU A 61 -21.74 6.85 17.22
N GLN A 62 -22.18 5.62 16.96
CA GLN A 62 -21.44 4.69 16.10
C GLN A 62 -21.36 5.18 14.65
N VAL A 63 -22.43 5.73 14.11
CA VAL A 63 -22.46 6.30 12.77
C VAL A 63 -21.61 7.56 12.72
N LYS A 64 -21.73 8.46 13.70
CA LYS A 64 -20.94 9.69 13.83
C LYS A 64 -19.44 9.41 13.73
N THR A 65 -18.92 8.48 14.52
CA THR A 65 -17.48 8.14 14.55
C THR A 65 -16.93 7.82 13.16
N ARG A 66 -17.70 7.18 12.29
CA ARG A 66 -17.31 6.82 10.94
C ARG A 66 -17.59 7.90 9.90
N ARG A 67 -18.60 8.75 10.13
CA ARG A 67 -19.10 9.75 9.18
C ARG A 67 -18.55 11.15 9.40
N LEU A 68 -17.96 11.43 10.56
CA LEU A 68 -17.37 12.72 10.89
C LEU A 68 -16.29 13.17 9.89
N ARG A 69 -15.71 12.22 9.18
CA ARG A 69 -14.77 12.46 8.08
C ARG A 69 -15.38 13.20 6.87
N PHE A 70 -16.68 13.16 6.68
CA PHE A 70 -17.40 13.88 5.63
C PHE A 70 -17.85 15.27 6.07
N VAL A 71 -17.37 15.73 7.22
CA VAL A 71 -17.61 17.06 7.77
C VAL A 71 -16.29 17.82 7.83
N LEU A 72 -16.29 19.09 7.44
CA LEU A 72 -15.19 20.02 7.67
C LEU A 72 -15.67 21.22 8.50
N ASN A 73 -14.72 21.81 9.22
CA ASN A 73 -14.94 23.04 9.98
C ASN A 73 -14.26 24.20 9.25
N ASN A 74 -15.03 25.25 8.90
CA ASN A 74 -14.44 26.51 8.50
C ASN A 74 -13.86 27.19 9.75
N GLN A 75 -12.55 27.01 9.96
CA GLN A 75 -11.85 27.47 11.17
C GLN A 75 -11.37 28.91 11.07
N ARG A 76 -11.18 29.43 9.85
CA ARG A 76 -10.72 30.79 9.58
C ARG A 76 -11.43 31.35 8.35
N LEU A 77 -11.90 32.55 8.50
CA LEU A 77 -12.38 33.40 7.40
C LEU A 77 -11.88 34.83 7.70
N CYS A 78 -10.98 35.32 6.89
CA CYS A 78 -10.36 36.64 7.04
C CYS A 78 -10.49 37.39 5.73
N ILE A 79 -11.09 38.60 5.78
CA ILE A 79 -11.05 39.56 4.70
C ILE A 79 -9.95 40.56 5.04
N LEU A 80 -9.02 40.73 4.14
CA LEU A 80 -7.91 41.68 4.34
C LEU A 80 -8.39 43.13 4.29
N PRO A 81 -7.70 44.07 4.95
CA PRO A 81 -8.11 45.48 4.98
C PRO A 81 -8.20 46.12 3.59
N GLY A 82 -9.09 47.08 3.43
CA GLY A 82 -9.21 47.87 2.20
C GLY A 82 -10.19 47.34 1.15
N HIS A 83 -10.85 46.19 1.40
CA HIS A 83 -11.73 45.56 0.42
C HIS A 83 -13.23 45.82 0.67
N ARG A 84 -14.02 45.67 -0.42
CA ARG A 84 -15.45 46.06 -0.49
C ARG A 84 -16.39 45.22 0.41
N HIS A 85 -17.55 45.82 0.71
CA HIS A 85 -18.63 45.11 1.43
C HIS A 85 -19.09 43.86 0.67
N ASN A 86 -19.56 42.86 1.44
CA ASN A 86 -20.07 41.56 0.96
C ASN A 86 -19.03 40.60 0.36
N LEU A 87 -17.75 40.94 0.33
CA LEU A 87 -16.70 40.06 -0.19
C LEU A 87 -16.68 38.73 0.57
N ALA A 88 -16.85 38.74 1.89
CA ALA A 88 -16.82 37.53 2.73
C ALA A 88 -17.82 36.45 2.30
N SER A 89 -19.08 36.82 2.08
CA SER A 89 -20.10 35.86 1.65
C SER A 89 -19.90 35.41 0.20
N PHE A 90 -19.42 36.29 -0.66
CA PHE A 90 -19.11 35.96 -2.05
C PHE A 90 -17.97 34.93 -2.15
N VAL A 91 -16.83 35.19 -1.50
CA VAL A 91 -15.66 34.30 -1.51
C VAL A 91 -16.01 32.95 -0.85
N LEU A 92 -16.77 33.00 0.25
CA LEU A 92 -17.22 31.80 0.94
C LEU A 92 -18.10 30.92 0.03
N ALA A 93 -19.06 31.51 -0.70
CA ALA A 93 -19.90 30.78 -1.63
C ALA A 93 -19.11 30.13 -2.76
N ARG A 94 -18.11 30.85 -3.33
CA ARG A 94 -17.22 30.30 -4.37
C ARG A 94 -16.36 29.16 -3.86
N THR A 95 -15.83 29.29 -2.64
CA THR A 95 -15.05 28.23 -1.99
C THR A 95 -15.89 26.98 -1.71
N LEU A 96 -17.13 27.16 -1.18
CA LEU A 96 -18.04 26.06 -0.90
C LEU A 96 -18.43 25.28 -2.16
N ALA A 97 -18.55 25.93 -3.31
CA ALA A 97 -18.90 25.28 -4.57
C ALA A 97 -17.84 24.23 -5.02
N ARG A 98 -16.59 24.41 -4.67
CA ARG A 98 -15.48 23.50 -5.03
C ARG A 98 -14.98 22.64 -3.86
N LEU A 99 -15.31 22.98 -2.62
CA LEU A 99 -14.74 22.40 -1.41
C LEU A 99 -14.81 20.87 -1.37
N SER A 100 -15.95 20.28 -1.79
CA SER A 100 -16.11 18.82 -1.76
C SER A 100 -15.18 18.11 -2.75
N ALA A 101 -15.02 18.65 -3.96
CA ALA A 101 -14.12 18.11 -4.97
C ALA A 101 -12.65 18.25 -4.54
N ASP A 102 -12.26 19.42 -4.02
CA ASP A 102 -10.89 19.66 -3.54
C ASP A 102 -10.54 18.76 -2.33
N ALA A 103 -11.48 18.55 -1.44
CA ALA A 103 -11.32 17.64 -0.30
C ALA A 103 -11.21 16.19 -0.75
N GLU A 104 -12.01 15.78 -1.72
CA GLU A 104 -11.93 14.44 -2.33
C GLU A 104 -10.58 14.23 -3.03
N ALA A 105 -10.11 15.20 -3.79
CA ALA A 105 -8.80 15.16 -4.45
C ALA A 105 -7.64 15.07 -3.44
N THR A 106 -7.73 15.83 -2.33
CA THR A 106 -6.64 15.91 -1.34
C THR A 106 -6.66 14.76 -0.33
N TYR A 107 -7.85 14.37 0.14
CA TYR A 107 -8.03 13.42 1.25
C TYR A 107 -8.76 12.14 0.86
N GLY A 108 -9.28 12.05 -0.36
CA GLY A 108 -10.05 10.92 -0.86
C GLY A 108 -11.46 10.81 -0.25
N ASP A 109 -11.95 11.85 0.41
CA ASP A 109 -13.29 11.91 1.01
C ASP A 109 -14.02 13.16 0.53
N PRO A 110 -15.24 13.04 -0.02
CA PRO A 110 -16.08 14.19 -0.29
C PRO A 110 -16.54 14.83 1.02
N VAL A 111 -16.77 16.12 1.00
CA VAL A 111 -17.40 16.84 2.12
C VAL A 111 -18.88 16.95 1.86
N LEU A 112 -19.68 16.54 2.84
CA LEU A 112 -21.15 16.62 2.79
C LEU A 112 -21.71 17.78 3.61
N LEU A 113 -21.00 18.17 4.69
CA LEU A 113 -21.42 19.18 5.63
C LEU A 113 -20.25 20.05 6.06
N VAL A 114 -20.47 21.34 6.13
CA VAL A 114 -19.52 22.29 6.73
C VAL A 114 -20.10 22.85 8.01
N GLU A 115 -19.29 22.89 9.06
CA GLU A 115 -19.60 23.57 10.31
C GLU A 115 -18.71 24.79 10.50
N THR A 116 -19.19 25.77 11.24
CA THR A 116 -18.38 26.92 11.70
C THR A 116 -18.94 27.51 12.99
N PHE A 117 -18.11 28.30 13.66
CA PHE A 117 -18.44 28.90 14.95
C PHE A 117 -18.15 30.39 14.91
N THR A 118 -19.10 31.20 15.34
CA THR A 118 -18.89 32.64 15.53
C THR A 118 -19.05 32.99 17.00
N ASP A 119 -18.18 33.87 17.48
CA ASP A 119 -18.31 34.52 18.78
C ASP A 119 -19.32 35.68 18.65
N PRO A 120 -20.53 35.61 19.27
CA PRO A 120 -21.55 36.63 19.10
C PRO A 120 -21.12 38.02 19.62
N ALA A 121 -20.15 38.06 20.55
CA ALA A 121 -19.63 39.32 21.06
C ALA A 121 -18.78 40.08 20.00
N ARG A 122 -18.22 39.34 19.04
CA ARG A 122 -17.34 39.90 17.99
C ARG A 122 -17.98 39.90 16.61
N HIS A 123 -18.70 38.81 16.27
CA HIS A 123 -19.22 38.56 14.92
C HIS A 123 -20.65 38.03 14.95
N ARG A 124 -21.59 38.73 14.37
CA ARG A 124 -23.01 38.35 14.26
C ARG A 124 -23.26 37.19 13.28
N GLY A 125 -22.23 36.72 12.55
CA GLY A 125 -22.35 35.66 11.56
C GLY A 125 -23.10 36.02 10.28
N THR A 126 -23.22 37.32 9.97
CA THR A 126 -24.00 37.82 8.81
C THR A 126 -23.47 37.31 7.47
N CYS A 127 -22.16 37.14 7.32
CA CYS A 127 -21.55 36.54 6.11
C CYS A 127 -21.94 35.09 5.93
N TYR A 128 -22.01 34.31 7.00
CA TYR A 128 -22.49 32.92 6.95
C TYR A 128 -23.97 32.82 6.62
N LYS A 129 -24.80 33.66 7.24
CA LYS A 129 -26.21 33.76 6.90
C LYS A 129 -26.42 34.13 5.42
N ALA A 130 -25.65 35.10 4.91
CA ALA A 130 -25.70 35.54 3.51
C ALA A 130 -25.18 34.45 2.54
N ALA A 131 -24.29 33.56 3.01
CA ALA A 131 -23.83 32.38 2.26
C ALA A 131 -24.71 31.13 2.48
N ASN A 132 -25.94 31.30 3.01
CA ASN A 132 -26.94 30.23 3.23
C ASN A 132 -26.56 29.20 4.29
N PHE A 133 -25.69 29.52 5.26
CA PHE A 133 -25.53 28.68 6.44
C PHE A 133 -26.76 28.76 7.33
N VAL A 134 -27.09 27.64 7.93
CA VAL A 134 -28.20 27.52 8.89
C VAL A 134 -27.65 27.66 10.31
N HIS A 135 -28.20 28.56 11.09
CA HIS A 135 -27.92 28.65 12.53
C HIS A 135 -28.63 27.51 13.27
N VAL A 136 -27.88 26.64 13.93
CA VAL A 136 -28.39 25.41 14.54
C VAL A 136 -28.33 25.40 16.08
N GLY A 137 -27.87 26.48 16.68
CA GLY A 137 -27.75 26.59 18.13
C GLY A 137 -26.40 27.14 18.58
N THR A 138 -26.01 26.82 19.80
CA THR A 138 -24.78 27.34 20.42
C THR A 138 -23.94 26.22 21.02
N THR A 139 -22.63 26.51 21.22
CA THR A 139 -21.73 25.62 21.98
C THR A 139 -22.00 25.71 23.47
N SER A 140 -21.54 24.70 24.23
CA SER A 140 -21.69 24.66 25.70
C SER A 140 -20.60 25.45 26.46
N GLY A 141 -19.71 26.16 25.78
CA GLY A 141 -18.62 26.92 26.40
C GLY A 141 -17.45 26.06 26.91
N TYR A 142 -17.39 24.79 26.53
CA TYR A 142 -16.25 23.90 26.80
C TYR A 142 -15.27 23.86 25.64
N GLY A 143 -13.99 23.81 25.95
CA GLY A 143 -12.90 23.61 25.01
C GLY A 143 -11.84 22.67 25.54
N ARG A 144 -10.98 22.17 24.68
CA ARG A 144 -9.87 21.31 25.07
C ARG A 144 -8.62 22.16 25.31
N SER A 145 -8.07 22.08 26.51
CA SER A 145 -6.80 22.72 26.88
C SER A 145 -5.90 21.68 27.53
N ASN A 146 -4.67 21.54 27.03
CA ASN A 146 -3.66 20.58 27.53
C ASN A 146 -4.18 19.14 27.69
N GLY A 147 -5.03 18.69 26.74
CA GLY A 147 -5.58 17.32 26.76
C GLY A 147 -6.85 17.14 27.58
N SER A 148 -7.25 18.10 28.42
CA SER A 148 -8.42 18.07 29.29
C SER A 148 -9.53 18.98 28.78
N TRP A 149 -10.79 18.64 29.08
CA TRP A 149 -11.94 19.51 28.81
C TRP A 149 -12.06 20.58 29.89
N VAL A 150 -11.97 21.84 29.48
CA VAL A 150 -12.06 23.00 30.38
C VAL A 150 -13.26 23.87 29.96
N HIS A 151 -14.05 24.28 30.95
CA HIS A 151 -15.10 25.27 30.71
C HIS A 151 -14.51 26.67 30.69
N HIS A 152 -14.47 27.28 29.50
CA HIS A 152 -13.92 28.64 29.29
C HIS A 152 -15.00 29.72 29.25
N GLY A 153 -16.29 29.35 29.36
CA GLY A 153 -17.41 30.26 29.45
C GLY A 153 -17.84 30.94 28.13
N VAL A 154 -17.05 30.82 27.05
CA VAL A 154 -17.37 31.47 25.77
C VAL A 154 -18.34 30.61 24.96
N VAL A 155 -19.58 31.05 24.89
CA VAL A 155 -20.64 30.40 24.10
C VAL A 155 -20.57 30.95 22.66
N LYS A 156 -20.37 30.06 21.68
CA LYS A 156 -20.29 30.42 20.26
C LYS A 156 -21.57 29.99 19.53
N ALA A 157 -22.01 30.80 18.58
CA ALA A 157 -23.08 30.42 17.66
C ALA A 157 -22.56 29.38 16.67
N CYS A 158 -23.34 28.32 16.46
CA CYS A 158 -23.02 27.21 15.56
C CYS A 158 -23.78 27.36 14.25
N TRP A 159 -23.06 27.28 13.15
CA TRP A 159 -23.60 27.38 11.80
C TRP A 159 -23.24 26.13 11.02
N LEU A 160 -24.21 25.61 10.25
CA LEU A 160 -24.01 24.45 9.36
C LEU A 160 -24.37 24.80 7.92
N TYR A 161 -23.61 24.27 6.99
CA TYR A 161 -23.89 24.36 5.56
C TYR A 161 -23.85 22.98 4.92
N PRO A 162 -25.01 22.41 4.54
CA PRO A 162 -25.05 21.18 3.76
C PRO A 162 -24.58 21.47 2.33
N LEU A 163 -23.52 20.81 1.87
CA LEU A 163 -23.03 20.93 0.48
C LEU A 163 -23.94 20.20 -0.52
N ARG A 164 -24.83 19.34 -0.02
CA ARG A 164 -25.88 18.64 -0.78
C ARG A 164 -27.19 18.71 -0.02
N ARG A 165 -28.32 18.74 -0.74
CA ARG A 165 -29.66 18.78 -0.11
C ARG A 165 -29.94 17.56 0.78
N ASP A 166 -29.37 16.39 0.43
CA ASP A 166 -29.50 15.13 1.13
C ASP A 166 -28.38 14.86 2.16
N ALA A 167 -27.53 15.83 2.46
CA ALA A 167 -26.34 15.67 3.31
C ALA A 167 -26.66 15.03 4.68
N ALA A 168 -27.69 15.50 5.39
CA ALA A 168 -28.09 14.94 6.68
C ALA A 168 -28.61 13.49 6.55
N ALA A 169 -29.36 13.21 5.48
CA ALA A 169 -29.84 11.86 5.20
C ALA A 169 -28.68 10.91 4.90
N LEU A 170 -27.71 11.31 4.11
CA LEU A 170 -26.51 10.54 3.82
C LEU A 170 -25.66 10.33 5.08
N LEU A 171 -25.45 11.35 5.89
CA LEU A 171 -24.65 11.27 7.11
C LEU A 171 -25.24 10.31 8.15
N LYS A 172 -26.55 10.15 8.23
CA LYS A 172 -27.23 9.19 9.13
C LYS A 172 -27.55 7.83 8.48
N ALA A 173 -27.37 7.70 7.15
CA ALA A 173 -27.71 6.49 6.41
C ALA A 173 -26.95 5.25 6.91
N PRO A 174 -27.44 4.03 6.68
CA PRO A 174 -26.71 2.80 6.94
C PRO A 174 -25.32 2.78 6.31
N PHE A 175 -24.41 1.92 6.80
CA PHE A 175 -23.03 1.87 6.34
C PHE A 175 -22.87 1.38 4.90
N ASP A 176 -23.84 0.68 4.38
CA ASP A 176 -23.93 0.13 3.02
C ASP A 176 -24.56 1.09 1.99
N HIS A 177 -24.81 2.34 2.35
CA HIS A 177 -25.41 3.31 1.43
C HIS A 177 -24.51 3.54 0.19
N PRO A 178 -25.01 3.34 -1.05
CA PRO A 178 -24.20 3.27 -2.28
C PRO A 178 -23.29 4.49 -2.51
N VAL A 179 -23.82 5.71 -2.32
CA VAL A 179 -23.08 6.97 -2.52
C VAL A 179 -21.88 7.07 -1.58
N LEU A 180 -22.02 6.60 -0.34
CA LEU A 180 -20.94 6.65 0.66
C LEU A 180 -19.97 5.49 0.51
N LEU A 181 -20.45 4.34 0.04
CA LEU A 181 -19.58 3.22 -0.35
C LEU A 181 -18.69 3.60 -1.53
N ALA A 182 -19.23 4.27 -2.54
CA ALA A 182 -18.44 4.76 -3.67
C ALA A 182 -17.32 5.72 -3.23
N ALA A 183 -17.63 6.68 -2.34
CA ALA A 183 -16.64 7.58 -1.78
C ALA A 183 -15.58 6.86 -0.91
N LEU A 184 -16.01 5.89 -0.12
CA LEU A 184 -15.11 5.06 0.70
C LEU A 184 -14.25 4.14 -0.17
N SER A 185 -14.78 3.66 -1.29
CA SER A 185 -14.06 2.83 -2.26
C SER A 185 -12.95 3.58 -2.98
N ARG A 186 -13.14 4.86 -3.27
CA ARG A 186 -12.11 5.71 -3.89
C ARG A 186 -10.92 5.98 -2.95
N ARG A 187 -11.14 6.11 -1.64
CA ARG A 187 -10.07 6.37 -0.66
C ARG A 187 -9.27 5.15 -0.24
N ASN A 188 -9.96 4.13 0.10
CA ASN A 188 -9.37 2.82 0.14
C ASN A 188 -9.49 2.38 -1.28
N LYS A 189 -8.76 2.13 -2.16
CA LYS A 189 -9.04 1.12 -3.16
C LYS A 189 -9.54 -0.10 -2.36
N VAL A 190 -10.73 -0.01 -1.78
CA VAL A 190 -11.53 -1.18 -1.45
C VAL A 190 -11.85 -1.72 -2.81
N ILE A 191 -10.91 -2.45 -3.30
CA ILE A 191 -11.07 -3.31 -4.42
C ILE A 191 -12.31 -4.07 -4.06
N ASP A 192 -13.28 -3.89 -4.89
CA ASP A 192 -14.41 -4.76 -4.89
C ASP A 192 -13.85 -6.15 -5.18
N LEU A 193 -13.66 -6.92 -4.10
CA LEU A 193 -13.17 -8.29 -4.19
C LEU A 193 -14.13 -9.15 -5.04
N ASN A 194 -15.36 -8.68 -5.30
CA ASN A 194 -16.30 -9.30 -6.22
C ASN A 194 -15.95 -9.06 -7.70
N THR A 195 -15.16 -8.01 -8.03
CA THR A 195 -14.74 -7.74 -9.41
C THR A 195 -13.42 -8.42 -9.78
N VAL A 196 -12.75 -9.06 -8.82
CA VAL A 196 -11.55 -9.86 -9.08
C VAL A 196 -11.97 -11.27 -9.45
N VAL A 197 -12.55 -11.42 -10.59
CA VAL A 197 -12.78 -12.74 -11.17
C VAL A 197 -11.41 -13.22 -11.67
N ILE A 198 -10.95 -14.34 -11.11
CA ILE A 198 -9.86 -15.12 -11.70
C ILE A 198 -10.49 -15.92 -12.83
N GLU A 199 -10.90 -15.21 -13.89
CA GLU A 199 -11.39 -15.86 -15.09
C GLU A 199 -10.23 -16.46 -15.88
N GLY A 200 -10.36 -17.71 -16.25
CA GLY A 200 -9.57 -18.35 -17.30
C GLY A 200 -9.30 -19.83 -17.06
N ASP A 201 -9.00 -20.55 -18.11
CA ASP A 201 -8.63 -21.98 -18.25
C ASP A 201 -7.43 -22.44 -17.42
N GLY A 202 -7.37 -22.09 -16.18
CA GLY A 202 -6.24 -22.34 -15.28
C GLY A 202 -6.64 -22.20 -13.82
N ASP A 203 -7.79 -22.76 -13.50
CA ASP A 203 -8.26 -22.99 -12.14
C ASP A 203 -7.14 -23.57 -11.27
N LEU A 204 -6.84 -22.90 -10.15
CA LEU A 204 -5.87 -23.41 -9.18
C LEU A 204 -6.14 -24.88 -8.82
N TYR A 205 -7.41 -25.27 -8.70
CA TYR A 205 -7.78 -26.65 -8.41
C TYR A 205 -7.35 -27.61 -9.52
N ALA A 206 -7.60 -27.28 -10.79
CA ALA A 206 -7.18 -28.12 -11.93
C ALA A 206 -5.66 -28.30 -11.94
N ARG A 207 -4.90 -27.25 -11.68
CA ARG A 207 -3.43 -27.33 -11.58
C ARG A 207 -2.98 -28.14 -10.36
N LEU A 208 -3.65 -28.02 -9.22
CA LEU A 208 -3.37 -28.84 -8.05
C LEU A 208 -3.66 -30.33 -8.28
N CYS A 209 -4.57 -30.67 -9.18
CA CYS A 209 -4.81 -32.05 -9.58
C CYS A 209 -3.65 -32.69 -10.35
N LEU A 210 -2.72 -31.90 -10.90
CA LEU A 210 -1.51 -32.39 -11.56
C LEU A 210 -0.41 -32.82 -10.56
N LEU A 211 -0.57 -32.52 -9.26
CA LEU A 211 0.39 -32.92 -8.25
C LEU A 211 0.37 -34.44 -8.05
N PRO A 212 1.56 -35.08 -8.00
CA PRO A 212 1.64 -36.52 -7.70
C PRO A 212 1.20 -36.79 -6.27
N ASP A 213 0.21 -37.67 -6.12
CA ASP A 213 -0.25 -38.15 -4.80
C ASP A 213 0.43 -39.47 -4.43
N HIS A 214 1.46 -39.39 -3.60
CA HIS A 214 2.24 -40.56 -3.17
C HIS A 214 1.57 -41.41 -2.10
N ARG A 215 0.31 -41.08 -1.74
CA ARG A 215 -0.44 -41.88 -0.73
C ARG A 215 -0.94 -43.18 -1.36
N LYS A 216 -0.94 -44.26 -0.53
CA LYS A 216 -1.54 -45.54 -0.95
C LYS A 216 -3.05 -45.38 -1.19
N PRO A 217 -3.64 -45.92 -2.27
CA PRO A 217 -5.05 -45.71 -2.65
C PRO A 217 -6.05 -46.00 -1.51
N LYS A 218 -5.83 -47.07 -0.73
CA LYS A 218 -6.69 -47.43 0.43
C LYS A 218 -6.76 -46.34 1.52
N GLY A 219 -5.78 -45.42 1.60
CA GLY A 219 -5.72 -44.34 2.58
C GLY A 219 -6.24 -43.00 2.08
N VAL A 220 -6.57 -42.86 0.79
CA VAL A 220 -6.99 -41.61 0.17
C VAL A 220 -8.49 -41.39 0.36
N ARG A 221 -8.87 -40.74 1.45
CA ARG A 221 -10.27 -40.30 1.67
C ARG A 221 -10.60 -38.95 1.06
N HIS A 222 -9.64 -38.04 1.01
CA HIS A 222 -9.75 -36.69 0.42
C HIS A 222 -8.73 -36.56 -0.70
N LYS A 223 -9.12 -36.02 -1.84
CA LYS A 223 -8.19 -35.70 -2.94
C LYS A 223 -7.13 -34.73 -2.47
N LEU A 224 -5.88 -34.91 -2.91
CA LEU A 224 -4.75 -34.05 -2.55
C LEU A 224 -5.06 -32.58 -2.88
N ALA A 225 -5.52 -32.33 -4.11
CA ALA A 225 -5.88 -31.00 -4.58
C ALA A 225 -6.94 -30.31 -3.70
N ALA A 226 -8.00 -31.02 -3.30
CA ALA A 226 -9.05 -30.48 -2.44
C ALA A 226 -8.49 -30.06 -1.06
N VAL A 227 -7.60 -30.87 -0.47
CA VAL A 227 -6.99 -30.50 0.83
C VAL A 227 -6.11 -29.27 0.71
N LEU A 228 -5.32 -29.16 -0.35
CA LEU A 228 -4.46 -27.99 -0.58
C LEU A 228 -5.28 -26.72 -0.90
N LEU A 229 -6.39 -26.88 -1.63
CA LEU A 229 -7.33 -25.78 -1.90
C LEU A 229 -8.00 -25.29 -0.60
N VAL A 230 -8.44 -26.21 0.28
CA VAL A 230 -8.93 -25.86 1.63
C VAL A 230 -7.86 -25.08 2.42
N CYS A 231 -6.59 -25.52 2.36
CA CYS A 231 -5.51 -24.79 3.02
C CYS A 231 -5.30 -23.38 2.44
N ALA A 232 -5.41 -23.20 1.12
CA ALA A 232 -5.27 -21.90 0.48
C ALA A 232 -6.41 -20.95 0.87
N ALA A 233 -7.66 -21.41 0.81
CA ALA A 233 -8.84 -20.64 1.19
C ALA A 233 -8.82 -20.25 2.68
N ALA A 234 -8.51 -21.20 3.55
CA ALA A 234 -8.38 -20.94 4.98
C ALA A 234 -7.31 -19.89 5.31
N GLN A 235 -6.16 -19.91 4.60
CA GLN A 235 -5.12 -18.89 4.80
C GLN A 235 -5.53 -17.50 4.32
N LEU A 236 -6.29 -17.38 3.24
CA LEU A 236 -6.92 -16.11 2.84
C LEU A 236 -7.84 -15.59 3.95
N CYS A 237 -8.59 -16.47 4.60
CA CYS A 237 -9.51 -16.15 5.70
C CYS A 237 -8.84 -16.04 7.08
N GLY A 238 -7.51 -16.13 7.18
CA GLY A 238 -6.81 -15.83 8.43
C GLY A 238 -6.13 -17.00 9.11
N ALA A 239 -6.42 -18.25 8.74
CA ALA A 239 -5.79 -19.42 9.34
C ALA A 239 -4.26 -19.42 9.13
N THR A 240 -3.51 -19.85 10.13
CA THR A 240 -2.03 -19.82 10.11
C THR A 240 -1.41 -21.22 10.21
N GLY A 241 -2.18 -22.20 10.70
CA GLY A 241 -1.73 -23.57 10.91
C GLY A 241 -2.80 -24.63 10.69
N PRO A 242 -2.43 -25.93 10.72
CA PRO A 242 -3.33 -27.04 10.38
C PRO A 242 -4.60 -27.11 11.23
N ARG A 243 -4.50 -26.76 12.51
CA ARG A 243 -5.65 -26.75 13.43
C ARG A 243 -6.66 -25.66 13.02
N GLU A 244 -6.20 -24.46 12.83
CA GLU A 244 -7.05 -23.33 12.43
C GLU A 244 -7.67 -23.55 11.04
N ILE A 245 -6.92 -24.18 10.12
CA ILE A 245 -7.44 -24.57 8.81
C ILE A 245 -8.60 -25.58 8.97
N TYR A 246 -8.47 -26.56 9.86
CA TYR A 246 -9.53 -27.51 10.14
C TYR A 246 -10.74 -26.85 10.80
N GLU A 247 -10.53 -26.02 11.83
CA GLU A 247 -11.59 -25.31 12.54
C GLU A 247 -12.37 -24.41 11.55
N TRP A 248 -11.67 -23.62 10.73
CA TRP A 248 -12.30 -22.81 9.70
C TRP A 248 -13.11 -23.64 8.69
N ALA A 249 -12.53 -24.72 8.16
CA ALA A 249 -13.20 -25.56 7.17
C ALA A 249 -14.43 -26.29 7.74
N ARG A 250 -14.39 -26.65 9.01
CA ARG A 250 -15.51 -27.30 9.72
C ARG A 250 -16.73 -26.38 9.83
N ASP A 251 -16.50 -25.10 9.95
CA ASP A 251 -17.56 -24.11 10.16
C ASP A 251 -18.19 -23.60 8.84
N LEU A 252 -17.68 -24.06 7.67
CA LEU A 252 -18.25 -23.76 6.36
C LEU A 252 -19.60 -24.47 6.14
N ASP A 253 -20.47 -23.86 5.35
CA ASP A 253 -21.68 -24.47 4.83
C ASP A 253 -21.40 -25.52 3.74
N ASP A 254 -22.41 -26.24 3.32
CA ASP A 254 -22.27 -27.31 2.31
C ASP A 254 -21.99 -26.74 0.90
N GLU A 255 -22.41 -25.53 0.59
CA GLU A 255 -22.10 -24.85 -0.68
C GLU A 255 -20.61 -24.55 -0.79
N ALA A 256 -20.03 -23.89 0.22
CA ALA A 256 -18.60 -23.60 0.27
C ALA A 256 -17.75 -24.89 0.26
N ARG A 257 -18.20 -25.94 0.99
CA ARG A 257 -17.54 -27.24 0.97
C ARG A 257 -17.59 -27.90 -0.40
N ALA A 258 -18.68 -27.73 -1.16
CA ALA A 258 -18.81 -28.24 -2.52
C ALA A 258 -17.84 -27.53 -3.47
N ARG A 259 -17.77 -26.19 -3.41
CA ARG A 259 -16.81 -25.36 -4.18
C ARG A 259 -15.36 -25.76 -3.89
N LEU A 260 -15.03 -26.14 -2.65
CA LEU A 260 -13.72 -26.64 -2.25
C LEU A 260 -13.47 -28.12 -2.60
N HIS A 261 -14.36 -28.74 -3.36
CA HIS A 261 -14.28 -30.14 -3.75
C HIS A 261 -14.13 -31.11 -2.57
N CYS A 262 -14.76 -30.78 -1.44
CA CYS A 262 -14.79 -31.64 -0.27
C CYS A 262 -15.48 -32.97 -0.56
N ARG A 263 -15.02 -34.04 0.10
CA ARG A 263 -15.55 -35.38 -0.12
C ARG A 263 -17.00 -35.52 0.35
N ARG A 264 -17.86 -36.09 -0.49
CA ARG A 264 -19.22 -36.52 -0.09
C ARG A 264 -19.19 -37.93 0.55
N ARG A 265 -19.81 -38.10 1.72
CA ARG A 265 -19.97 -39.41 2.34
C ARG A 265 -20.99 -40.24 1.58
N PRO A 266 -20.67 -41.50 1.15
CA PRO A 266 -21.61 -42.28 0.35
C PRO A 266 -22.93 -42.57 1.06
N LYS A 267 -22.89 -42.83 2.40
CA LYS A 267 -24.08 -43.23 3.18
C LYS A 267 -25.01 -42.07 3.56
N THR A 268 -24.48 -40.85 3.77
CA THR A 268 -25.25 -39.73 4.31
C THR A 268 -25.40 -38.56 3.34
N GLY A 269 -24.64 -38.58 2.24
CA GLY A 269 -24.62 -37.49 1.28
C GLY A 269 -23.91 -36.21 1.76
N HIS A 270 -23.57 -36.09 3.05
CA HIS A 270 -22.95 -34.90 3.61
C HIS A 270 -21.50 -34.70 3.12
N LEU A 271 -21.15 -33.43 2.90
CA LEU A 271 -19.79 -33.02 2.57
C LEU A 271 -18.92 -32.98 3.83
N VAL A 272 -17.74 -33.57 3.74
CA VAL A 272 -16.82 -33.74 4.88
C VAL A 272 -15.50 -33.08 4.58
N VAL A 273 -15.06 -32.23 5.50
CA VAL A 273 -13.75 -31.58 5.45
C VAL A 273 -12.63 -32.50 5.91
N PRO A 274 -11.39 -32.30 5.45
CA PRO A 274 -10.25 -33.10 5.93
C PRO A 274 -9.97 -32.78 7.40
N SER A 275 -9.73 -33.81 8.21
CA SER A 275 -9.36 -33.61 9.63
C SER A 275 -7.99 -32.96 9.77
N GLU A 276 -7.73 -32.33 10.93
CA GLU A 276 -6.43 -31.73 11.26
C GLU A 276 -5.26 -32.68 10.98
N SER A 277 -5.36 -33.93 11.43
CA SER A 277 -4.31 -34.94 11.20
C SER A 277 -4.10 -35.27 9.72
N THR A 278 -5.16 -35.19 8.90
CA THR A 278 -5.06 -35.39 7.44
C THR A 278 -4.34 -34.19 6.80
N ILE A 279 -4.70 -32.98 7.19
CA ILE A 279 -4.03 -31.74 6.74
C ILE A 279 -2.54 -31.81 7.11
N GLN A 280 -2.21 -32.11 8.36
CA GLN A 280 -0.82 -32.23 8.82
C GLN A 280 -0.01 -33.24 8.02
N ARG A 281 -0.57 -34.43 7.78
CA ARG A 281 0.13 -35.49 7.01
C ARG A 281 0.38 -35.09 5.56
N ILE A 282 -0.59 -34.42 4.94
CA ILE A 282 -0.46 -33.95 3.55
C ILE A 282 0.60 -32.86 3.47
N LEU A 283 0.51 -31.84 4.30
CA LEU A 283 1.49 -30.73 4.30
C LEU A 283 2.93 -31.20 4.54
N ARG A 284 3.11 -32.28 5.33
CA ARG A 284 4.44 -32.87 5.60
C ARG A 284 5.01 -33.65 4.44
N ARG A 285 4.18 -34.24 3.55
CA ARG A 285 4.58 -35.23 2.55
C ARG A 285 4.38 -34.80 1.11
N VAL A 286 3.64 -33.72 0.86
CA VAL A 286 3.44 -33.20 -0.50
C VAL A 286 4.77 -32.83 -1.14
N ASP A 287 4.89 -33.12 -2.43
CA ASP A 287 6.04 -32.65 -3.22
C ASP A 287 6.05 -31.12 -3.23
N ARG A 288 6.95 -30.58 -2.42
CA ARG A 288 7.06 -29.15 -2.19
C ARG A 288 7.54 -28.38 -3.44
N GLU A 289 8.35 -29.03 -4.28
CA GLU A 289 8.93 -28.39 -5.46
C GLU A 289 7.88 -28.29 -6.56
N ALA A 290 7.15 -29.38 -6.80
CA ALA A 290 6.01 -29.39 -7.71
C ALA A 290 4.91 -28.42 -7.26
N PHE A 291 4.64 -28.35 -5.95
CA PHE A 291 3.67 -27.40 -5.39
C PHE A 291 4.11 -25.93 -5.56
N ASP A 292 5.37 -25.60 -5.24
CA ASP A 292 5.94 -24.27 -5.46
C ASP A 292 5.83 -23.86 -6.93
N GLN A 293 6.11 -24.80 -7.86
CA GLN A 293 6.02 -24.54 -9.30
C GLN A 293 4.59 -24.20 -9.71
N ILE A 294 3.60 -24.99 -9.32
CA ILE A 294 2.18 -24.76 -9.62
C ILE A 294 1.72 -23.38 -9.13
N VAL A 295 2.02 -23.04 -7.87
CA VAL A 295 1.63 -21.74 -7.30
C VAL A 295 2.29 -20.59 -8.02
N ASN A 296 3.57 -20.70 -8.38
CA ASN A 296 4.30 -19.66 -9.11
C ASN A 296 3.76 -19.49 -10.53
N GLU A 297 3.47 -20.57 -11.24
CA GLU A 297 2.89 -20.55 -12.58
C GLU A 297 1.48 -19.92 -12.55
N THR A 298 0.64 -20.33 -11.59
CA THR A 298 -0.70 -19.74 -11.41
C THR A 298 -0.63 -18.23 -11.19
N THR A 299 0.22 -17.79 -10.26
CA THR A 299 0.39 -16.36 -9.97
C THR A 299 0.96 -15.59 -11.17
N ARG A 300 1.91 -16.17 -11.90
CA ARG A 300 2.50 -15.56 -13.10
C ARG A 300 1.47 -15.38 -14.21
N ASP A 301 0.67 -16.41 -14.49
CA ASP A 301 -0.34 -16.37 -15.54
C ASP A 301 -1.41 -15.33 -15.22
N GLN A 302 -1.83 -15.21 -13.97
CA GLN A 302 -2.74 -14.15 -13.52
C GLN A 302 -2.17 -12.74 -13.71
N VAL A 303 -0.88 -12.53 -13.39
CA VAL A 303 -0.19 -11.26 -13.66
C VAL A 303 -0.15 -10.95 -15.15
N MET A 304 0.13 -11.94 -15.99
CA MET A 304 0.23 -11.74 -17.44
C MET A 304 -1.14 -11.42 -18.06
N ARG A 305 -2.20 -12.09 -17.64
CA ARG A 305 -3.56 -11.82 -18.10
C ARG A 305 -4.02 -10.40 -17.77
N ARG A 306 -3.78 -9.95 -16.54
CA ARG A 306 -4.10 -8.58 -16.13
C ARG A 306 -3.37 -7.51 -16.93
N ARG A 307 -2.15 -7.80 -17.39
CA ARG A 307 -1.39 -6.89 -18.26
C ARG A 307 -1.89 -6.89 -19.71
N ALA A 308 -2.57 -7.95 -20.13
CA ALA A 308 -3.14 -8.10 -21.46
C ALA A 308 -4.59 -7.60 -21.57
N ALA A 309 -5.28 -7.41 -20.45
CA ALA A 309 -6.63 -6.84 -20.44
C ALA A 309 -6.58 -5.36 -20.83
N PRO A 310 -7.42 -4.89 -21.78
CA PRO A 310 -7.55 -3.47 -22.11
C PRO A 310 -7.99 -2.70 -20.86
N THR A 311 -7.41 -1.54 -20.64
CA THR A 311 -7.93 -0.61 -19.62
C THR A 311 -9.19 0.04 -20.21
N GLU A 312 -10.33 -0.04 -19.52
CA GLU A 312 -11.61 0.56 -19.92
C GLU A 312 -11.61 2.09 -19.99
N ASP A 313 -10.45 2.72 -19.91
CA ASP A 313 -10.27 4.18 -19.97
C ASP A 313 -9.90 4.70 -21.39
N ASP A 314 -9.83 3.83 -22.42
CA ASP A 314 -9.42 4.22 -23.77
C ASP A 314 -10.56 4.78 -24.66
N ASP A 315 -11.81 4.85 -24.17
CA ASP A 315 -12.98 5.31 -24.95
C ASP A 315 -13.43 6.76 -24.64
N LYS A 316 -12.58 7.58 -24.04
CA LYS A 316 -12.85 9.03 -23.97
C LYS A 316 -12.17 9.70 -25.16
N GLU A 317 -13.02 10.09 -26.13
CA GLU A 317 -12.67 10.93 -27.26
C GLU A 317 -11.87 12.16 -26.78
N ASP A 318 -10.65 12.29 -27.29
CA ASP A 318 -9.78 13.44 -27.08
C ASP A 318 -10.39 14.69 -27.70
N ASP A 319 -10.72 15.69 -26.87
CA ASP A 319 -11.02 17.06 -27.29
C ASP A 319 -9.72 17.70 -27.82
N PRO A 320 -9.64 18.10 -29.11
CA PRO A 320 -8.39 18.48 -29.73
C PRO A 320 -7.81 19.83 -29.29
N GLU A 321 -8.47 20.59 -28.42
CA GLU A 321 -7.98 21.92 -27.98
C GLU A 321 -7.07 21.91 -26.73
N GLN A 322 -6.96 20.80 -26.01
CA GLN A 322 -6.09 20.72 -24.81
C GLN A 322 -4.68 20.16 -25.09
N GLY A 323 -4.39 19.71 -26.30
CA GLY A 323 -3.11 19.09 -26.67
C GLY A 323 -1.92 20.04 -26.87
N GLN A 324 -2.11 21.35 -26.96
CA GLN A 324 -1.02 22.28 -27.32
C GLN A 324 -0.24 22.88 -26.13
N GLN A 325 -0.73 22.79 -24.90
CA GLN A 325 0.00 23.34 -23.73
C GLN A 325 0.85 22.32 -22.97
N ALA A 326 0.71 21.02 -23.27
CA ALA A 326 1.54 19.97 -22.66
C ALA A 326 2.83 19.67 -23.45
N ALA A 327 2.93 20.10 -24.71
CA ALA A 327 4.05 19.80 -25.60
C ALA A 327 5.31 20.68 -25.40
N SER A 328 5.26 21.76 -24.63
CA SER A 328 6.39 22.68 -24.46
C SER A 328 7.28 22.42 -23.23
N ARG A 329 7.04 21.34 -22.46
CA ARG A 329 7.84 20.96 -21.27
C ARG A 329 8.60 19.63 -21.39
N ALA A 330 8.56 18.97 -22.52
CA ALA A 330 9.23 17.68 -22.75
C ALA A 330 10.31 17.78 -23.83
N THR A 331 11.34 18.60 -23.60
CA THR A 331 12.61 18.50 -24.31
C THR A 331 13.74 18.38 -23.29
N GLY A 332 14.01 17.16 -22.88
CA GLY A 332 15.11 16.79 -22.01
C GLY A 332 15.29 15.27 -22.06
N ASP A 333 16.16 14.86 -22.96
CA ASP A 333 16.90 13.59 -23.05
C ASP A 333 16.33 12.30 -22.42
N GLY A 334 16.06 11.33 -23.29
CA GLY A 334 16.29 9.89 -23.03
C GLY A 334 15.30 9.21 -22.11
N ASP A 335 14.07 8.95 -22.59
CA ASP A 335 13.08 8.10 -21.90
C ASP A 335 13.43 6.61 -22.11
N ASP A 336 14.42 6.13 -21.37
CA ASP A 336 14.67 4.69 -21.25
C ASP A 336 13.71 4.12 -20.19
N PRO A 337 12.89 3.11 -20.48
CA PRO A 337 11.89 2.60 -19.53
C PRO A 337 12.58 2.13 -18.25
N ALA A 338 12.14 2.63 -17.12
CA ALA A 338 12.72 2.31 -15.82
C ALA A 338 12.98 0.81 -15.66
N PRO A 339 14.19 0.39 -15.28
CA PRO A 339 14.58 -1.01 -15.26
C PRO A 339 13.66 -1.82 -14.34
N ARG A 340 13.19 -2.97 -14.84
CA ARG A 340 12.38 -3.89 -14.06
C ARG A 340 13.26 -4.57 -13.03
N GLY A 341 13.09 -4.24 -11.75
CA GLY A 341 13.89 -4.78 -10.67
C GLY A 341 13.30 -6.07 -10.09
N LEU A 342 14.17 -7.00 -9.72
CA LEU A 342 13.87 -8.16 -8.90
C LEU A 342 14.66 -8.05 -7.60
N ALA A 343 13.98 -7.96 -6.46
CA ALA A 343 14.62 -8.05 -5.16
C ALA A 343 14.69 -9.51 -4.71
N VAL A 344 15.88 -9.97 -4.35
CA VAL A 344 16.13 -11.34 -3.86
C VAL A 344 16.66 -11.27 -2.46
N ASP A 345 15.99 -11.95 -1.51
CA ASP A 345 16.46 -12.11 -0.14
C ASP A 345 16.29 -13.55 0.34
N GLY A 346 17.16 -13.96 1.25
CA GLY A 346 17.19 -15.27 1.85
C GLY A 346 16.71 -15.23 3.31
N LYS A 347 15.67 -16.01 3.63
CA LYS A 347 15.18 -16.12 5.00
C LYS A 347 15.25 -17.54 5.53
N ALA A 348 15.85 -17.72 6.71
CA ALA A 348 15.79 -18.97 7.46
C ALA A 348 14.48 -19.07 8.25
N LEU A 349 13.73 -20.16 8.08
CA LEU A 349 12.57 -20.45 8.92
C LEU A 349 13.04 -20.95 10.28
N ARG A 350 12.82 -20.16 11.34
CA ARG A 350 13.24 -20.50 12.71
C ARG A 350 12.66 -21.82 13.16
N GLY A 351 13.55 -22.75 13.53
CA GLY A 351 13.19 -24.05 14.07
C GLY A 351 12.63 -25.07 13.06
N ALA A 352 12.54 -24.75 11.77
CA ALA A 352 12.22 -25.71 10.73
C ALA A 352 13.51 -26.39 10.25
N LEU A 353 13.61 -27.70 10.45
CA LEU A 353 14.76 -28.49 10.07
C LEU A 353 14.42 -29.35 8.84
N GLN A 354 15.36 -29.43 7.89
CA GLN A 354 15.34 -30.43 6.82
C GLN A 354 15.83 -31.78 7.36
N ASP A 355 15.56 -32.86 6.61
CA ASP A 355 16.17 -34.17 6.87
C ASP A 355 17.71 -34.00 6.87
N GLY A 356 18.35 -34.30 8.00
CA GLY A 356 19.78 -34.05 8.24
C GLY A 356 20.10 -32.83 9.12
N GLY A 357 19.10 -32.24 9.81
CA GLY A 357 19.32 -31.24 10.87
C GLY A 357 19.62 -29.82 10.38
N ARG A 358 19.50 -29.52 9.09
CA ARG A 358 19.73 -28.17 8.52
C ARG A 358 18.49 -27.32 8.59
N LEU A 359 18.65 -26.01 8.88
CA LEU A 359 17.54 -25.06 8.81
C LEU A 359 16.99 -24.92 7.39
N VAL A 360 15.67 -24.83 7.27
CA VAL A 360 15.01 -24.52 5.99
C VAL A 360 15.29 -23.08 5.61
N HIS A 361 16.01 -22.87 4.52
CA HIS A 361 16.25 -21.57 3.92
C HIS A 361 15.29 -21.34 2.75
N LEU A 362 14.65 -20.19 2.71
CA LEU A 362 13.81 -19.75 1.62
C LEU A 362 14.52 -18.58 0.91
N SER A 363 14.93 -18.78 -0.32
CA SER A 363 15.35 -17.70 -1.20
C SER A 363 14.13 -17.15 -1.92
N ARG A 364 14.00 -15.83 -2.00
CA ARG A 364 12.86 -15.15 -2.59
C ARG A 364 13.26 -14.15 -3.62
N CYS A 365 12.38 -14.03 -4.59
CA CYS A 365 12.44 -13.03 -5.63
C CYS A 365 11.09 -12.28 -5.65
N SER A 366 11.10 -10.96 -5.56
CA SER A 366 9.92 -10.11 -5.76
C SER A 366 10.17 -9.17 -6.92
N GLN A 367 9.19 -9.06 -7.84
CA GLN A 367 9.24 -8.04 -8.89
C GLN A 367 8.91 -6.68 -8.29
N THR A 368 9.78 -5.72 -8.52
CA THR A 368 9.55 -4.33 -8.19
C THR A 368 8.97 -3.64 -9.43
N THR A 369 7.65 -3.43 -9.45
CA THR A 369 7.00 -2.63 -10.49
C THR A 369 6.77 -1.23 -9.96
N SER A 370 7.32 -0.22 -10.64
CA SER A 370 6.89 1.16 -10.45
C SER A 370 5.49 1.31 -11.03
N ALA A 371 4.54 1.71 -10.19
CA ALA A 371 3.27 2.24 -10.68
C ALA A 371 3.50 3.67 -11.16
N SER A 372 3.85 3.86 -12.41
CA SER A 372 3.65 5.12 -13.12
C SER A 372 2.83 4.82 -14.37
N SER A 373 1.64 5.38 -14.36
CA SER A 373 0.76 5.46 -15.53
C SER A 373 1.42 6.32 -16.59
N SER A 374 1.79 5.72 -17.71
CA SER A 374 1.64 6.31 -19.03
C SER A 374 1.96 5.24 -20.08
N ALA A 375 0.90 4.77 -20.72
CA ALA A 375 1.02 3.93 -21.90
C ALA A 375 1.16 4.85 -23.12
N LYS A 376 2.16 4.64 -23.94
CA LYS A 376 2.07 4.91 -25.37
C LYS A 376 2.69 3.77 -26.16
N LYS A 377 1.91 3.37 -27.17
CA LYS A 377 2.15 2.31 -28.14
C LYS A 377 3.44 2.51 -28.94
N SER A 378 4.17 1.45 -29.21
CA SER A 378 4.58 1.16 -30.62
C SER A 378 5.04 -0.29 -30.78
N SER A 379 4.46 -0.90 -31.78
CA SER A 379 4.91 -1.91 -32.77
C SER A 379 5.74 -3.12 -32.34
N THR A 380 5.06 -4.26 -32.51
CA THR A 380 5.51 -5.52 -33.15
C THR A 380 7.01 -5.82 -33.18
N THR A 381 7.44 -6.70 -32.29
CA THR A 381 8.36 -7.79 -32.63
C THR A 381 8.12 -8.98 -31.71
N ARG A 382 8.03 -10.13 -32.30
CA ARG A 382 7.73 -11.44 -31.74
C ARG A 382 8.87 -11.88 -30.83
N PRO A 383 8.67 -12.18 -29.53
CA PRO A 383 9.74 -12.78 -28.74
C PRO A 383 9.71 -14.28 -28.90
N THR A 384 10.83 -14.82 -29.29
CA THR A 384 11.19 -16.22 -29.22
C THR A 384 11.07 -16.74 -27.78
N ARG A 385 10.48 -17.93 -27.67
CA ARG A 385 10.40 -18.72 -26.45
C ARG A 385 11.77 -18.84 -25.80
N SER A 386 11.90 -18.36 -24.55
CA SER A 386 12.84 -18.93 -23.60
C SER A 386 12.13 -19.11 -22.27
N SER A 387 11.82 -20.37 -22.00
CA SER A 387 11.43 -20.86 -20.70
C SER A 387 12.60 -20.73 -19.73
N THR A 388 12.50 -19.86 -18.73
CA THR A 388 13.49 -19.82 -17.66
C THR A 388 12.81 -19.83 -16.31
N SER A 389 12.49 -21.04 -15.86
CA SER A 389 12.36 -21.34 -14.44
C SER A 389 13.75 -21.39 -13.82
N SER A 390 14.17 -20.38 -13.09
CA SER A 390 15.40 -20.44 -12.32
C SER A 390 15.24 -21.36 -11.13
N ARG A 391 15.59 -22.63 -11.32
CA ARG A 391 15.91 -23.54 -10.24
C ARG A 391 17.21 -23.06 -9.60
N CYS A 392 17.15 -22.48 -8.42
CA CYS A 392 18.29 -22.49 -7.52
C CYS A 392 18.42 -23.91 -6.96
N SER A 393 19.15 -24.76 -7.62
CA SER A 393 19.52 -26.06 -7.11
C SER A 393 20.83 -25.94 -6.32
N PRO A 394 20.87 -26.28 -5.04
CA PRO A 394 22.11 -26.32 -4.29
C PRO A 394 22.76 -27.70 -4.45
N ARG A 395 23.76 -27.80 -5.30
CA ARG A 395 24.77 -28.85 -5.16
C ARG A 395 26.09 -28.20 -4.80
N SER A 396 26.41 -28.16 -3.53
CA SER A 396 27.76 -28.40 -2.99
C SER A 396 27.72 -28.36 -1.47
N THR A 397 28.32 -29.37 -0.92
CA THR A 397 28.58 -29.63 0.49
C THR A 397 29.55 -28.62 1.05
N SER A 398 29.17 -27.85 2.09
CA SER A 398 30.05 -27.25 3.09
C SER A 398 29.25 -26.68 4.26
N PRO A 399 29.84 -26.65 5.48
CA PRO A 399 29.12 -26.54 6.72
C PRO A 399 28.76 -25.10 7.10
N ALA A 400 27.69 -25.00 7.89
CA ALA A 400 27.24 -23.86 8.71
C ALA A 400 27.35 -22.47 8.08
N CYS A 401 26.23 -21.93 7.61
CA CYS A 401 26.14 -20.54 7.27
C CYS A 401 24.98 -19.85 7.96
N SER A 402 25.32 -18.80 8.69
CA SER A 402 24.43 -17.85 9.35
C SER A 402 23.55 -17.08 8.36
N SER A 403 22.48 -16.52 8.85
CA SER A 403 21.28 -15.97 8.21
C SER A 403 21.43 -14.70 7.34
N ARG A 404 22.54 -14.54 6.60
CA ARG A 404 22.73 -13.53 5.53
C ARG A 404 23.33 -14.24 4.31
N PRO A 405 23.01 -13.82 3.06
CA PRO A 405 23.65 -14.42 1.90
C PRO A 405 25.16 -14.23 2.03
N THR A 406 25.89 -15.34 2.07
CA THR A 406 27.32 -15.33 2.24
C THR A 406 28.00 -14.72 1.01
N ARG A 407 29.20 -14.20 1.22
CA ARG A 407 30.14 -13.68 0.19
C ARG A 407 30.19 -14.54 -1.09
N CYS A 408 30.12 -15.87 -0.93
CA CYS A 408 30.12 -16.81 -2.05
C CYS A 408 28.82 -16.77 -2.87
N THR A 409 27.69 -16.50 -2.22
CA THR A 409 26.35 -16.52 -2.86
C THR A 409 26.12 -15.29 -3.73
N GLN A 410 26.51 -14.09 -3.31
CA GLN A 410 26.32 -12.86 -4.11
C GLN A 410 27.18 -12.90 -5.39
N ARG A 411 28.43 -13.35 -5.32
CA ARG A 411 29.32 -13.47 -6.49
C ARG A 411 28.80 -14.48 -7.51
N SER A 412 28.27 -15.62 -7.05
CA SER A 412 27.65 -16.62 -7.92
C SER A 412 26.37 -16.09 -8.57
N HIS A 413 25.57 -15.35 -7.82
CA HIS A 413 24.36 -14.71 -8.35
C HIS A 413 24.70 -13.61 -9.36
N ALA A 414 25.72 -12.79 -9.12
CA ALA A 414 26.18 -11.77 -10.06
C ALA A 414 26.55 -12.38 -11.43
N ARG A 415 27.31 -13.47 -11.44
CA ARG A 415 27.66 -14.17 -12.67
C ARG A 415 26.43 -14.72 -13.38
N LEU A 416 25.57 -15.43 -12.65
CA LEU A 416 24.34 -16.02 -13.19
C LEU A 416 23.39 -14.97 -13.78
N LEU A 417 23.22 -13.83 -13.13
CA LEU A 417 22.37 -12.74 -13.61
C LEU A 417 22.94 -12.13 -14.88
N PHE A 418 24.24 -11.83 -14.87
CA PHE A 418 24.91 -11.26 -16.03
C PHE A 418 24.90 -12.21 -17.26
N GLU A 419 25.16 -13.51 -17.06
CA GLU A 419 25.05 -14.54 -18.10
C GLU A 419 23.65 -14.64 -18.73
N ARG A 420 22.63 -14.20 -18.00
CA ARG A 420 21.24 -14.16 -18.45
C ARG A 420 20.78 -12.80 -18.97
N GLY A 421 21.69 -11.86 -19.18
CA GLY A 421 21.39 -10.52 -19.67
C GLY A 421 20.61 -9.66 -18.66
N ALA A 422 20.78 -9.91 -17.36
CA ALA A 422 20.16 -9.16 -16.29
C ALA A 422 21.19 -8.40 -15.47
N ASP A 423 20.87 -7.17 -15.09
CA ASP A 423 21.67 -6.38 -14.18
C ASP A 423 21.45 -6.79 -12.72
N TYR A 424 22.44 -6.49 -11.88
CA TYR A 424 22.35 -6.64 -10.44
C TYR A 424 22.68 -5.33 -9.72
N LEU A 425 22.17 -5.18 -8.51
CA LEU A 425 22.53 -4.14 -7.54
C LEU A 425 22.69 -4.81 -6.17
N PHE A 426 23.92 -4.80 -5.63
CA PHE A 426 24.25 -5.42 -4.36
C PHE A 426 24.89 -4.43 -3.40
N TYR A 427 24.44 -4.44 -2.16
CA TYR A 427 25.07 -3.69 -1.07
C TYR A 427 26.31 -4.41 -0.57
N ALA A 428 27.37 -3.65 -0.34
CA ALA A 428 28.54 -4.08 0.39
C ALA A 428 28.33 -3.75 1.89
N ASP A 429 28.41 -4.76 2.72
CA ASP A 429 28.19 -4.66 4.18
C ASP A 429 29.35 -5.35 4.91
N ASN A 430 29.36 -5.30 6.23
CA ASN A 430 30.34 -5.91 7.13
C ASN A 430 30.62 -7.40 6.86
N ASN A 431 29.73 -8.08 6.15
CA ASN A 431 29.95 -9.44 5.69
C ASN A 431 30.94 -9.55 4.51
N GLN A 432 31.31 -8.41 3.88
CA GLN A 432 32.27 -8.27 2.79
C GLN A 432 33.28 -7.14 3.07
N PRO A 433 34.05 -7.19 4.14
CA PRO A 433 34.86 -6.06 4.61
C PRO A 433 35.89 -5.60 3.58
N LYS A 434 36.45 -6.52 2.78
CA LYS A 434 37.43 -6.16 1.72
C LYS A 434 36.77 -5.38 0.57
N LEU A 435 35.52 -5.75 0.19
CA LEU A 435 34.77 -5.04 -0.85
C LEU A 435 34.31 -3.67 -0.33
N LEU A 436 33.80 -3.62 0.88
CA LEU A 436 33.40 -2.38 1.54
C LEU A 436 34.57 -1.40 1.62
N PHE A 437 35.72 -1.85 2.15
CA PHE A 437 36.93 -1.05 2.25
C PHE A 437 37.40 -0.52 0.89
N ALA A 438 37.39 -1.37 -0.16
CA ALA A 438 37.78 -0.94 -1.50
C ALA A 438 36.87 0.16 -2.07
N ILE A 439 35.56 0.10 -1.78
CA ILE A 439 34.61 1.14 -2.20
C ILE A 439 34.76 2.42 -1.36
N GLU A 440 34.94 2.31 -0.05
CA GLU A 440 35.16 3.45 0.86
C GLU A 440 36.48 4.18 0.59
N SER A 441 37.46 3.46 0.05
CA SER A 441 38.78 4.03 -0.29
C SER A 441 38.77 4.80 -1.61
N VAL A 442 37.65 4.83 -2.36
CA VAL A 442 37.56 5.61 -3.59
C VAL A 442 37.67 7.10 -3.27
N PRO A 443 38.63 7.84 -3.88
CA PRO A 443 38.80 9.27 -3.61
C PRO A 443 37.51 10.08 -3.89
N GLU A 444 37.25 11.09 -3.08
CA GLU A 444 36.01 11.90 -3.23
C GLU A 444 35.88 12.55 -4.61
N LYS A 445 36.98 12.93 -5.24
CA LYS A 445 37.02 13.49 -6.60
C LYS A 445 36.55 12.54 -7.70
N ASP A 446 36.59 11.22 -7.46
CA ASP A 446 36.23 10.19 -8.44
C ASP A 446 34.75 9.81 -8.36
N TRP A 447 34.05 10.31 -7.32
CA TRP A 447 32.59 10.22 -7.22
C TRP A 447 31.91 11.25 -8.11
N SER A 448 30.85 10.86 -8.77
CA SER A 448 30.05 11.74 -9.62
C SER A 448 29.41 12.88 -8.82
N LYS A 449 28.87 13.89 -9.49
CA LYS A 449 27.98 14.88 -8.87
C LYS A 449 26.80 14.16 -8.19
N ALA A 450 26.40 14.62 -7.00
CA ALA A 450 25.27 14.07 -6.24
C ALA A 450 23.93 14.19 -6.98
N TYR A 451 23.07 13.20 -6.82
CA TYR A 451 21.64 13.30 -7.15
C TYR A 451 20.83 13.07 -5.86
N THR A 452 19.90 13.95 -5.56
CA THR A 452 19.16 13.96 -4.30
C THR A 452 17.65 13.94 -4.53
N GLU A 453 16.96 13.09 -3.81
CA GLU A 453 15.50 13.05 -3.72
C GLU A 453 15.06 13.26 -2.28
N THR A 454 13.98 14.03 -2.09
CA THR A 454 13.37 14.26 -0.78
C THR A 454 11.91 13.81 -0.79
N GLY A 455 11.53 13.02 0.21
CA GLY A 455 10.17 12.55 0.42
C GLY A 455 9.65 12.92 1.81
N LYS A 456 8.35 13.21 1.91
CA LYS A 456 7.68 13.47 3.20
C LYS A 456 6.64 12.39 3.48
N GLY A 457 6.65 11.83 4.69
CA GLY A 457 5.66 10.83 5.10
C GLY A 457 5.79 10.44 6.57
N HIS A 458 4.70 10.03 7.19
CA HIS A 458 4.67 9.51 8.56
C HIS A 458 5.36 10.41 9.62
N GLY A 459 5.22 11.75 9.49
CA GLY A 459 5.80 12.72 10.42
C GLY A 459 7.32 12.89 10.29
N ARG A 460 7.92 12.48 9.18
CA ARG A 460 9.34 12.61 8.88
C ARG A 460 9.58 13.13 7.47
N VAL A 461 10.72 13.78 7.27
CA VAL A 461 11.29 14.13 5.97
C VAL A 461 12.47 13.20 5.75
N GLU A 462 12.50 12.56 4.61
CA GLU A 462 13.56 11.62 4.26
C GLU A 462 14.25 12.11 2.99
N THR A 463 15.55 12.39 3.11
CA THR A 463 16.39 12.80 2.00
C THR A 463 17.36 11.68 1.65
N ARG A 464 17.42 11.32 0.38
CA ARG A 464 18.35 10.32 -0.15
C ARG A 464 19.22 10.94 -1.21
N THR A 465 20.52 10.79 -1.04
CA THR A 465 21.52 11.30 -1.97
C THR A 465 22.35 10.14 -2.48
N ILE A 466 22.51 10.02 -3.80
CA ILE A 466 23.31 8.99 -4.45
C ILE A 466 24.48 9.59 -5.22
N TRP A 467 25.62 8.92 -5.12
CA TRP A 467 26.80 9.14 -5.95
C TRP A 467 27.14 7.83 -6.65
N ALA A 468 27.72 7.93 -7.84
CA ALA A 468 28.25 6.77 -8.57
C ALA A 468 29.72 7.02 -8.94
N ALA A 469 30.51 5.94 -8.99
CA ALA A 469 31.91 5.99 -9.39
C ALA A 469 32.23 4.82 -10.33
N LYS A 470 33.31 4.97 -11.13
CA LYS A 470 33.85 3.85 -11.90
C LYS A 470 34.50 2.83 -10.95
N PRO A 471 34.41 1.53 -11.25
CA PRO A 471 35.09 0.51 -10.45
C PRO A 471 36.61 0.71 -10.54
N THR A 472 37.31 0.60 -9.39
CA THR A 472 38.77 0.60 -9.31
C THR A 472 39.29 -0.83 -9.41
N GLU A 473 40.61 -1.01 -9.70
CA GLU A 473 41.24 -2.34 -9.80
C GLU A 473 41.13 -3.13 -8.47
N GLU A 474 41.02 -2.45 -7.34
CA GLU A 474 40.87 -3.05 -6.01
C GLU A 474 39.48 -3.69 -5.79
N VAL A 475 38.50 -3.27 -6.56
CA VAL A 475 37.13 -3.79 -6.48
C VAL A 475 37.01 -5.09 -7.25
N ASN A 476 37.48 -6.15 -6.65
CA ASN A 476 37.37 -7.50 -7.24
C ASN A 476 35.97 -8.07 -7.02
N PHE A 477 35.02 -7.76 -7.94
CA PHE A 477 33.67 -8.34 -7.95
C PHE A 477 33.24 -8.62 -9.41
N PRO A 478 32.44 -9.70 -9.68
CA PRO A 478 32.11 -10.08 -11.06
C PRO A 478 31.25 -9.03 -11.78
N HIS A 479 31.65 -8.65 -13.01
CA HIS A 479 30.87 -7.81 -13.93
C HIS A 479 30.41 -6.47 -13.36
N VAL A 480 31.25 -5.79 -12.56
CA VAL A 480 30.92 -4.47 -12.00
C VAL A 480 30.97 -3.42 -13.09
N GLY A 481 29.86 -2.74 -13.34
CA GLY A 481 29.77 -1.57 -14.21
C GLY A 481 29.99 -0.26 -13.46
N GLN A 482 29.42 -0.14 -12.24
CA GLN A 482 29.53 1.05 -11.39
C GLN A 482 29.61 0.67 -9.91
N LEU A 483 30.21 1.56 -9.12
CA LEU A 483 30.09 1.63 -7.67
C LEU A 483 29.02 2.66 -7.34
N PHE A 484 28.34 2.48 -6.20
CA PHE A 484 27.41 3.49 -5.70
C PHE A 484 27.56 3.70 -4.20
N ARG A 485 27.29 4.93 -3.77
CA ARG A 485 27.17 5.35 -2.37
C ARG A 485 25.82 6.04 -2.23
N ILE A 486 25.01 5.63 -1.25
CA ILE A 486 23.73 6.25 -0.94
C ILE A 486 23.75 6.71 0.51
N MET A 487 23.51 7.98 0.72
CA MET A 487 23.28 8.59 2.03
C MET A 487 21.78 8.82 2.22
N ARG A 488 21.29 8.37 3.34
CA ARG A 488 19.90 8.52 3.76
C ARG A 488 19.84 9.33 5.06
N GLU A 489 19.17 10.46 5.01
CA GLU A 489 18.93 11.34 6.14
C GLU A 489 17.45 11.35 6.46
N VAL A 490 17.12 11.21 7.74
CA VAL A 490 15.75 11.21 8.23
C VAL A 490 15.61 12.29 9.31
N ASP A 491 14.80 13.29 8.99
CA ASP A 491 14.51 14.40 9.90
C ASP A 491 13.09 14.32 10.44
N ASP A 492 12.87 14.86 11.62
CA ASP A 492 11.53 15.10 12.12
C ASP A 492 10.83 16.15 11.25
N ALA A 493 9.61 15.86 10.80
CA ALA A 493 8.89 16.78 9.89
C ALA A 493 8.49 18.11 10.54
N LYS A 494 8.42 18.16 11.89
CA LYS A 494 8.02 19.36 12.65
C LYS A 494 9.22 20.14 13.15
N THR A 495 10.16 19.46 13.78
CA THR A 495 11.32 20.10 14.45
C THR A 495 12.51 20.27 13.51
N ARG A 496 12.53 19.60 12.36
CA ARG A 496 13.68 19.57 11.43
C ARG A 496 14.97 19.06 12.06
N THR A 497 14.87 18.40 13.22
CA THR A 497 16.03 17.76 13.85
C THR A 497 16.33 16.44 13.18
N ALA A 498 17.61 16.20 12.90
CA ALA A 498 18.08 14.94 12.36
C ALA A 498 17.81 13.80 13.36
N ARG A 499 17.09 12.77 12.89
CA ARG A 499 16.81 11.55 13.67
C ARG A 499 17.80 10.45 13.37
N HIS A 500 18.23 10.35 12.13
CA HIS A 500 19.09 9.26 11.69
C HIS A 500 19.76 9.62 10.35
N THR A 501 21.05 9.32 10.25
CA THR A 501 21.81 9.37 9.01
C THR A 501 22.49 8.03 8.79
N GLU A 502 22.34 7.46 7.62
CA GLU A 502 22.92 6.18 7.24
C GLU A 502 23.57 6.29 5.87
N THR A 503 24.76 5.76 5.72
CA THR A 503 25.45 5.66 4.45
C THR A 503 25.66 4.19 4.08
N VAL A 504 25.25 3.81 2.88
CA VAL A 504 25.44 2.46 2.36
C VAL A 504 26.23 2.51 1.05
N TYR A 505 27.04 1.51 0.83
CA TYR A 505 27.88 1.34 -0.34
C TYR A 505 27.48 0.09 -1.11
N GLY A 506 27.78 0.05 -2.42
CA GLY A 506 27.50 -1.15 -3.18
C GLY A 506 28.06 -1.15 -4.58
N VAL A 507 27.79 -2.25 -5.28
CA VAL A 507 28.25 -2.54 -6.64
C VAL A 507 27.06 -2.89 -7.53
N THR A 508 27.13 -2.48 -8.79
CA THR A 508 26.12 -2.82 -9.80
C THR A 508 26.78 -3.14 -11.13
N SER A 509 26.19 -4.06 -11.91
CA SER A 509 26.58 -4.29 -13.30
C SER A 509 26.01 -3.23 -14.23
N SER A 510 24.92 -2.56 -13.82
CA SER A 510 24.23 -1.56 -14.61
C SER A 510 25.06 -0.28 -14.77
N THR A 511 25.04 0.29 -15.97
CA THR A 511 25.60 1.62 -16.27
C THR A 511 24.53 2.71 -16.23
N ALA A 512 23.34 2.41 -15.71
CA ALA A 512 22.22 3.33 -15.63
C ALA A 512 22.54 4.60 -14.83
N GLN A 513 21.84 5.67 -15.12
CA GLN A 513 22.01 6.95 -14.44
C GLN A 513 21.57 6.89 -12.96
N ARG A 514 22.11 7.78 -12.14
CA ARG A 514 21.87 7.86 -10.68
C ARG A 514 20.39 7.84 -10.26
N PRO A 515 19.45 8.56 -10.94
CA PRO A 515 18.02 8.48 -10.59
C PRO A 515 17.48 7.05 -10.70
N ALA A 516 17.82 6.33 -11.77
CA ALA A 516 17.40 4.94 -11.96
C ALA A 516 18.00 3.99 -10.92
N LEU A 517 19.28 4.17 -10.56
CA LEU A 517 19.93 3.39 -9.50
C LEU A 517 19.31 3.66 -8.13
N LEU A 518 19.00 4.93 -7.81
CA LEU A 518 18.34 5.28 -6.56
C LEU A 518 16.93 4.68 -6.48
N HIS A 519 16.18 4.73 -7.59
CA HIS A 519 14.88 4.10 -7.69
C HIS A 519 14.95 2.57 -7.53
N ALA A 520 15.92 1.91 -8.18
CA ALA A 520 16.15 0.47 -8.03
C ALA A 520 16.48 0.10 -6.57
N SER A 521 17.33 0.90 -5.92
CA SER A 521 17.67 0.77 -4.51
C SER A 521 16.45 0.88 -3.60
N ARG A 522 15.58 1.88 -3.81
CA ARG A 522 14.33 2.05 -3.05
C ARG A 522 13.39 0.85 -3.22
N ASN A 523 13.30 0.32 -4.42
CA ASN A 523 12.44 -0.82 -4.70
C ASN A 523 12.90 -2.11 -4.01
N HIS A 524 14.19 -2.23 -3.69
CA HIS A 524 14.71 -3.35 -2.90
C HIS A 524 14.04 -3.45 -1.51
N TRP A 525 13.72 -2.33 -0.86
CA TRP A 525 13.05 -2.30 0.45
C TRP A 525 11.60 -2.82 0.44
N GLN A 526 10.99 -3.01 -0.73
CA GLN A 526 9.66 -3.64 -0.83
C GLN A 526 9.68 -5.10 -0.34
N ILE A 527 10.83 -5.79 -0.43
CA ILE A 527 10.98 -7.15 0.06
C ILE A 527 10.89 -7.22 1.59
N GLU A 528 11.40 -6.19 2.30
CA GLU A 528 11.28 -6.11 3.76
C GLU A 528 9.82 -5.91 4.19
N SER A 529 9.07 -5.08 3.46
CA SER A 529 7.62 -4.94 3.66
C SER A 529 6.90 -6.27 3.48
N LEU A 530 7.30 -7.06 2.48
CA LEU A 530 6.77 -8.40 2.26
C LEU A 530 7.11 -9.36 3.42
N HIS A 531 8.35 -9.29 3.92
CA HIS A 531 8.78 -10.08 5.08
C HIS A 531 7.98 -9.71 6.34
N TRP A 532 7.79 -8.41 6.58
CA TRP A 532 6.97 -7.94 7.68
C TRP A 532 5.52 -8.45 7.61
N VAL A 533 4.90 -8.40 6.43
CA VAL A 533 3.54 -8.96 6.22
C VAL A 533 3.50 -10.44 6.56
N ARG A 534 4.50 -11.21 6.15
CA ARG A 534 4.56 -12.66 6.47
C ARG A 534 4.77 -12.91 7.95
N ASP A 535 5.67 -12.16 8.57
CA ASP A 535 6.06 -12.36 9.96
C ASP A 535 4.98 -11.88 10.92
N ALA A 536 4.54 -10.63 10.76
CA ALA A 536 3.59 -10.00 11.66
C ALA A 536 2.14 -10.32 11.30
N THR A 537 1.75 -10.14 10.01
CA THR A 537 0.35 -10.31 9.61
C THR A 537 -0.04 -11.76 9.45
N MET A 538 0.85 -12.62 8.95
CA MET A 538 0.56 -14.03 8.68
C MET A 538 1.18 -14.98 9.71
N GLY A 539 1.83 -14.46 10.74
CA GLY A 539 2.33 -15.23 11.88
C GLY A 539 3.40 -16.26 11.53
N GLU A 540 4.22 -16.03 10.48
CA GLU A 540 5.20 -17.02 10.03
C GLU A 540 6.23 -17.36 11.10
N VAL A 541 6.75 -16.34 11.79
CA VAL A 541 7.74 -16.53 12.88
C VAL A 541 7.14 -17.27 14.07
N ALA A 542 5.86 -17.06 14.35
CA ALA A 542 5.13 -17.70 15.43
C ALA A 542 4.68 -19.14 15.10
N SER A 543 4.82 -19.57 13.84
CA SER A 543 4.38 -20.90 13.40
C SER A 543 5.14 -22.00 14.15
N LYS A 544 4.38 -22.94 14.71
CA LYS A 544 4.91 -24.14 15.38
C LYS A 544 5.08 -25.32 14.44
N VAL A 545 4.73 -25.20 13.15
CA VAL A 545 4.85 -26.25 12.14
C VAL A 545 6.29 -26.31 11.65
N ARG A 546 7.00 -27.40 11.98
CA ARG A 546 8.46 -27.51 11.78
C ARG A 546 8.92 -28.77 11.06
N SER A 547 8.02 -29.71 10.75
CA SER A 547 8.38 -31.04 10.26
C SER A 547 8.11 -31.25 8.76
N GLY A 548 9.00 -31.93 8.05
CA GLY A 548 8.87 -32.33 6.65
C GLY A 548 8.71 -31.14 5.70
N SER A 549 7.90 -31.28 4.68
CA SER A 549 7.61 -30.22 3.69
C SER A 549 6.69 -29.11 4.22
N ALA A 550 6.01 -29.32 5.36
CA ALA A 550 4.95 -28.43 5.85
C ALA A 550 5.37 -26.96 6.06
N PRO A 551 6.54 -26.62 6.62
CA PRO A 551 6.96 -25.23 6.76
C PRO A 551 7.07 -24.52 5.41
N ARG A 552 7.63 -25.19 4.39
CA ARG A 552 7.80 -24.62 3.04
C ARG A 552 6.47 -24.49 2.32
N VAL A 553 5.62 -25.51 2.40
CA VAL A 553 4.28 -25.50 1.79
C VAL A 553 3.42 -24.37 2.37
N LEU A 554 3.43 -24.19 3.70
CA LEU A 554 2.73 -23.08 4.34
C LEU A 554 3.33 -21.72 3.92
N ALA A 555 4.64 -21.62 3.72
CA ALA A 555 5.26 -20.41 3.22
C ALA A 555 4.81 -20.09 1.79
N THR A 556 4.69 -21.11 0.93
CA THR A 556 4.17 -20.96 -0.44
C THR A 556 2.70 -20.56 -0.46
N LEU A 557 1.88 -21.13 0.41
CA LEU A 557 0.49 -20.72 0.58
C LEU A 557 0.36 -19.27 1.06
N ARG A 558 1.24 -18.80 1.96
CA ARG A 558 1.30 -17.38 2.35
C ARG A 558 1.64 -16.48 1.16
N ASN A 559 2.56 -16.93 0.30
CA ASN A 559 2.89 -16.21 -0.93
C ASN A 559 1.71 -16.13 -1.87
N LEU A 560 1.01 -17.25 -2.08
CA LEU A 560 -0.21 -17.28 -2.87
C LEU A 560 -1.23 -16.29 -2.31
N THR A 561 -1.50 -16.32 -1.01
CA THR A 561 -2.41 -15.35 -0.34
C THR A 561 -2.00 -13.90 -0.61
N ILE A 562 -0.73 -13.57 -0.43
CA ILE A 562 -0.24 -12.20 -0.68
C ILE A 562 -0.34 -11.87 -2.16
N GLY A 563 0.01 -12.79 -3.06
CA GLY A 563 -0.05 -12.63 -4.50
C GLY A 563 -1.48 -12.36 -4.98
N VAL A 564 -2.43 -13.20 -4.60
CA VAL A 564 -3.85 -13.05 -4.92
C VAL A 564 -4.39 -11.72 -4.42
N LEU A 565 -4.14 -11.35 -3.16
CA LEU A 565 -4.60 -10.09 -2.59
C LEU A 565 -3.93 -8.87 -3.25
N ARG A 566 -2.66 -8.94 -3.62
CA ARG A 566 -1.96 -7.87 -4.34
C ARG A 566 -2.46 -7.74 -5.78
N LEU A 567 -2.72 -8.84 -6.46
CA LEU A 567 -3.37 -8.85 -7.77
C LEU A 567 -4.79 -8.27 -7.68
N ALA A 568 -5.51 -8.57 -6.62
CA ALA A 568 -6.76 -7.89 -6.30
C ALA A 568 -6.56 -6.41 -5.94
N GLY A 569 -5.31 -5.84 -5.99
CA GLY A 569 -4.93 -4.46 -5.71
C GLY A 569 -5.00 -4.11 -4.21
N VAL A 570 -5.13 -5.08 -3.29
CA VAL A 570 -5.21 -4.86 -1.85
C VAL A 570 -3.89 -4.28 -1.33
N SER A 571 -3.93 -3.09 -0.75
CA SER A 571 -2.79 -2.47 -0.08
C SER A 571 -2.59 -2.99 1.35
N ASN A 572 -3.67 -3.24 2.09
CA ASN A 572 -3.64 -3.69 3.48
C ASN A 572 -4.07 -5.15 3.62
N ILE A 573 -3.10 -6.06 3.59
CA ILE A 573 -3.31 -7.52 3.68
C ILE A 573 -4.01 -7.93 4.99
N ALA A 574 -3.66 -7.31 6.13
CA ALA A 574 -4.28 -7.64 7.41
C ALA A 574 -5.77 -7.30 7.45
N GLN A 575 -6.15 -6.15 6.86
CA GLN A 575 -7.55 -5.74 6.77
C GLN A 575 -8.34 -6.68 5.85
N ALA A 576 -7.79 -7.02 4.69
CA ALA A 576 -8.43 -7.92 3.73
C ALA A 576 -8.68 -9.30 4.35
N ARG A 577 -7.69 -9.89 5.04
CA ARG A 577 -7.85 -11.18 5.71
C ARG A 577 -8.94 -11.17 6.77
N ARG A 578 -9.08 -10.10 7.57
CA ARG A 578 -10.18 -9.93 8.52
C ARG A 578 -11.54 -9.78 7.82
N HIS A 579 -11.57 -9.19 6.63
CA HIS A 579 -12.79 -9.10 5.84
C HIS A 579 -13.19 -10.47 5.29
N LEU A 580 -12.26 -11.17 4.68
CA LEU A 580 -12.46 -12.51 4.11
C LEU A 580 -12.80 -13.57 5.18
N SER A 581 -12.30 -13.42 6.41
CA SER A 581 -12.65 -14.35 7.51
C SER A 581 -14.15 -14.32 7.86
N ARG A 582 -14.83 -13.21 7.57
CA ARG A 582 -16.28 -13.04 7.78
C ARG A 582 -17.10 -13.35 6.53
N ARG A 583 -16.46 -13.51 5.40
CA ARG A 583 -17.07 -13.72 4.07
C ARG A 583 -16.24 -14.73 3.29
N PRO A 584 -16.28 -16.01 3.70
CA PRO A 584 -15.45 -17.04 3.08
C PRO A 584 -15.76 -17.24 1.58
N GLU A 585 -16.98 -16.95 1.15
CA GLU A 585 -17.41 -17.00 -0.25
C GLU A 585 -16.54 -16.11 -1.17
N LEU A 586 -16.10 -14.95 -0.67
CA LEU A 586 -15.20 -14.06 -1.42
C LEU A 586 -13.79 -14.65 -1.57
N ALA A 587 -13.32 -15.37 -0.54
CA ALA A 587 -12.02 -16.04 -0.63
C ALA A 587 -12.04 -17.18 -1.66
N LEU A 588 -13.16 -17.88 -1.78
CA LEU A 588 -13.36 -18.92 -2.80
C LEU A 588 -13.36 -18.32 -4.20
N THR A 589 -14.09 -17.22 -4.40
CA THR A 589 -14.12 -16.50 -5.67
C THR A 589 -12.72 -16.00 -6.06
N LEU A 590 -11.92 -15.48 -5.10
CA LEU A 590 -10.55 -15.05 -5.35
C LEU A 590 -9.62 -16.21 -5.76
N LEU A 591 -9.96 -17.45 -5.44
CA LEU A 591 -9.23 -18.65 -5.84
C LEU A 591 -9.77 -19.27 -7.13
N GLY A 592 -10.83 -18.71 -7.71
CA GLY A 592 -11.46 -19.21 -8.93
C GLY A 592 -12.31 -20.46 -8.71
N VAL A 593 -12.89 -20.62 -7.55
CA VAL A 593 -13.74 -21.76 -7.21
C VAL A 593 -15.05 -21.32 -6.60
#